data_60e1b74d354f7e21191a27727d81a3cc
#
_entry.id   60e1b74d354f7e21191a27727d81a3cc
#
_cell.length_a   1.000
_cell.length_b   1.000
_cell.length_c   1.000
_cell.angle_alpha   90.00
_cell.angle_beta   90.00
_cell.angle_gamma   90.00
#
_symmetry.space_group_name_H-M   'P 1'
#
loop_
_entity.id
_entity.type
_entity.pdbx_description
1 polymer ?
#
loop_
_entity_poly.entity_id
_entity_poly.type
_entity_poly.pdbx_seq_one_letter_code
_entity_poly.pdbx_strand_id
1 'polypeptide(L)'
;MGGMRLGFTPFNAELDYEAAFPLAAELGLDLEVAYDLHEAFPLPGARELRATGEALGVGFTLHLPFVELNPASLIPSVRKLSQERLLRALEFGEALGAKVGVLHTGLSPVRHPVAERLAWEALEETLALLRDPPLPVALENLALWERALVRGPEELRRLLERHPHFGFCLDVGPALVELGP
;
A
#
# COMPACT_ATOMS: atom_id res chain seq x y z
N MET A 1 9.32 -13.14 20.17
CA MET A 1 8.65 -11.82 20.15
C MET A 1 9.37 -11.00 19.10
N GLY A 2 8.74 -10.73 17.95
CA GLY A 2 9.28 -9.83 16.95
C GLY A 2 9.28 -8.40 17.48
N GLY A 3 10.44 -7.77 17.57
CA GLY A 3 10.54 -6.36 17.92
C GLY A 3 9.95 -5.48 16.80
N MET A 4 9.53 -4.25 17.13
CA MET A 4 9.16 -3.23 16.16
C MET A 4 10.36 -2.96 15.24
N ARG A 5 10.10 -2.94 13.92
CA ARG A 5 11.11 -2.53 12.94
C ARG A 5 10.66 -1.21 12.32
N LEU A 6 11.60 -0.34 12.09
CA LEU A 6 11.41 0.91 11.37
C LEU A 6 11.83 0.73 9.92
N GLY A 7 11.29 1.53 9.04
CA GLY A 7 11.64 1.55 7.63
C GLY A 7 11.41 2.92 7.02
N PHE A 8 11.84 3.08 5.78
CA PHE A 8 11.60 4.28 4.99
C PHE A 8 11.41 3.95 3.52
N THR A 9 10.76 4.84 2.80
CA THR A 9 10.60 4.78 1.34
C THR A 9 11.76 5.54 0.70
N PRO A 10 12.67 4.88 -0.05
CA PRO A 10 13.84 5.55 -0.66
C PRO A 10 13.44 6.77 -1.50
N PHE A 11 12.37 6.65 -2.24
CA PHE A 11 11.86 7.74 -3.09
C PHE A 11 11.47 9.00 -2.32
N ASN A 12 10.82 8.87 -1.17
CA ASN A 12 10.48 10.00 -0.33
C ASN A 12 11.70 10.64 0.33
N ALA A 13 12.79 9.86 0.43
CA ALA A 13 14.08 10.33 0.91
C ALA A 13 15.01 10.84 -0.22
N GLU A 14 14.50 10.93 -1.47
CA GLU A 14 15.25 11.32 -2.67
C GLU A 14 16.52 10.45 -2.91
N LEU A 15 16.44 9.17 -2.52
CA LEU A 15 17.51 8.20 -2.66
C LEU A 15 17.19 7.17 -3.75
N ASP A 16 18.19 6.77 -4.53
CA ASP A 16 18.13 5.54 -5.30
C ASP A 16 18.42 4.32 -4.41
N TYR A 17 18.23 3.11 -4.95
CA TYR A 17 18.49 1.89 -4.19
C TYR A 17 19.97 1.70 -3.86
N GLU A 18 20.90 2.20 -4.68
CA GLU A 18 22.34 2.10 -4.44
C GLU A 18 22.74 2.85 -3.17
N ALA A 19 22.16 4.03 -2.93
CA ALA A 19 22.37 4.81 -1.71
C ALA A 19 21.49 4.30 -0.53
N ALA A 20 20.27 3.85 -0.80
CA ALA A 20 19.32 3.45 0.23
C ALA A 20 19.72 2.17 0.97
N PHE A 21 20.25 1.17 0.26
CA PHE A 21 20.61 -0.11 0.89
C PHE A 21 21.72 0.02 1.96
N PRO A 22 22.87 0.67 1.69
CA PRO A 22 23.89 0.86 2.72
C PRO A 22 23.36 1.61 3.94
N LEU A 23 22.57 2.67 3.71
CA LEU A 23 21.98 3.46 4.78
C LEU A 23 21.01 2.63 5.62
N ALA A 24 20.11 1.86 4.98
CA ALA A 24 19.18 0.99 5.67
C ALA A 24 19.92 -0.07 6.52
N ALA A 25 20.96 -0.68 5.98
CA ALA A 25 21.77 -1.67 6.68
C ALA A 25 22.49 -1.06 7.89
N GLU A 26 23.11 0.11 7.74
CA GLU A 26 23.80 0.83 8.82
C GLU A 26 22.86 1.17 9.97
N LEU A 27 21.64 1.64 9.65
CA LEU A 27 20.65 2.07 10.63
C LEU A 27 19.73 0.94 11.13
N GLY A 28 19.83 -0.27 10.59
CA GLY A 28 18.96 -1.40 10.92
C GLY A 28 17.51 -1.18 10.52
N LEU A 29 17.27 -0.50 9.39
CA LEU A 29 15.96 -0.17 8.84
C LEU A 29 15.55 -1.15 7.75
N ASP A 30 14.22 -1.24 7.52
CA ASP A 30 13.63 -1.89 6.34
C ASP A 30 13.37 -0.84 5.24
N LEU A 31 13.21 -1.29 4.00
CA LEU A 31 12.83 -0.44 2.87
C LEU A 31 11.37 -0.69 2.46
N GLU A 32 10.62 0.38 2.24
CA GLU A 32 9.34 0.31 1.56
C GLU A 32 9.52 0.53 0.06
N VAL A 33 9.13 -0.45 -0.73
CA VAL A 33 9.19 -0.39 -2.19
C VAL A 33 7.85 0.10 -2.73
N ALA A 34 7.84 1.18 -3.50
CA ALA A 34 6.65 1.69 -4.18
C ALA A 34 6.52 1.03 -5.56
N TYR A 35 5.51 0.17 -5.74
CA TYR A 35 5.33 -0.60 -6.97
C TYR A 35 5.14 0.28 -8.22
N ASP A 36 4.40 1.38 -8.11
CA ASP A 36 4.15 2.30 -9.24
C ASP A 36 5.45 2.76 -9.93
N LEU A 37 6.54 2.88 -9.16
CA LEU A 37 7.82 3.32 -9.68
C LEU A 37 8.53 2.22 -10.50
N HIS A 38 8.33 0.95 -10.11
CA HIS A 38 8.88 -0.20 -10.84
C HIS A 38 8.20 -0.43 -12.20
N GLU A 39 6.98 0.06 -12.38
CA GLU A 39 6.34 0.07 -13.69
C GLU A 39 6.76 1.27 -14.55
N ALA A 40 7.07 2.41 -13.91
CA ALA A 40 7.37 3.66 -14.60
C ALA A 40 8.86 3.83 -14.96
N PHE A 41 9.75 3.21 -14.21
CA PHE A 41 11.20 3.41 -14.33
C PHE A 41 11.96 2.07 -14.44
N PRO A 42 13.14 2.05 -15.09
CA PRO A 42 14.00 0.87 -15.17
C PRO A 42 14.73 0.64 -13.85
N LEU A 43 13.99 0.18 -12.83
CA LEU A 43 14.52 -0.13 -11.51
C LEU A 43 14.89 -1.63 -11.39
N PRO A 44 15.74 -2.01 -10.40
CA PRO A 44 16.07 -3.40 -10.16
C PRO A 44 14.83 -4.25 -9.92
N GLY A 45 14.82 -5.48 -10.43
CA GLY A 45 13.69 -6.39 -10.28
C GLY A 45 13.53 -6.91 -8.83
N ALA A 46 12.34 -7.43 -8.51
CA ALA A 46 12.02 -7.92 -7.16
C ALA A 46 13.05 -8.92 -6.60
N ARG A 47 13.49 -9.88 -7.40
CA ARG A 47 14.48 -10.88 -6.98
C ARG A 47 15.87 -10.30 -6.75
N GLU A 48 16.25 -9.30 -7.53
CA GLU A 48 17.52 -8.60 -7.39
C GLU A 48 17.54 -7.78 -6.09
N LEU A 49 16.47 -7.00 -5.84
CA LEU A 49 16.30 -6.27 -4.59
C LEU A 49 16.32 -7.22 -3.39
N ARG A 50 15.60 -8.35 -3.49
CA ARG A 50 15.58 -9.37 -2.44
C ARG A 50 16.97 -9.91 -2.14
N ALA A 51 17.74 -10.29 -3.16
CA ALA A 51 19.10 -10.82 -2.99
C ALA A 51 20.02 -9.79 -2.30
N THR A 52 19.92 -8.51 -2.68
CA THR A 52 20.67 -7.42 -2.05
C THR A 52 20.24 -7.22 -0.59
N GLY A 53 18.94 -7.22 -0.33
CA GLY A 53 18.40 -7.07 1.03
C GLY A 53 18.82 -8.23 1.94
N GLU A 54 18.74 -9.47 1.47
CA GLU A 54 19.19 -10.66 2.22
C GLU A 54 20.70 -10.59 2.57
N ALA A 55 21.54 -10.13 1.62
CA ALA A 55 22.97 -9.95 1.83
C ALA A 55 23.31 -8.89 2.89
N LEU A 56 22.47 -7.85 3.01
CA LEU A 56 22.67 -6.70 3.89
C LEU A 56 21.82 -6.76 5.17
N GLY A 57 20.95 -7.75 5.33
CA GLY A 57 20.02 -7.84 6.46
C GLY A 57 18.88 -6.81 6.43
N VAL A 58 18.55 -6.28 5.25
CA VAL A 58 17.48 -5.31 5.00
C VAL A 58 16.21 -6.03 4.59
N GLY A 59 15.11 -5.80 5.28
CA GLY A 59 13.79 -6.33 4.93
C GLY A 59 12.99 -5.37 4.07
N PHE A 60 11.80 -5.85 3.59
CA PHE A 60 10.95 -5.06 2.71
C PHE A 60 9.51 -5.01 3.18
N THR A 61 8.87 -3.88 2.92
CA THR A 61 7.43 -3.73 2.76
C THR A 61 7.13 -3.24 1.34
N LEU A 62 5.89 -3.37 0.89
CA LEU A 62 5.49 -2.96 -0.45
C LEU A 62 4.35 -1.97 -0.38
N HIS A 63 4.50 -0.79 -0.95
CA HIS A 63 3.38 0.07 -1.24
C HIS A 63 2.73 -0.39 -2.55
N LEU A 64 1.48 -0.88 -2.47
CA LEU A 64 0.73 -1.32 -3.63
C LEU A 64 0.38 -0.13 -4.53
N PRO A 65 0.14 -0.35 -5.84
CA PRO A 65 -0.06 0.74 -6.78
C PRO A 65 -1.32 1.55 -6.48
N PHE A 66 -1.20 2.87 -6.52
CA PHE A 66 -2.29 3.81 -6.30
C PHE A 66 -2.30 4.99 -7.28
N VAL A 67 -1.17 5.26 -7.97
CA VAL A 67 -1.07 6.37 -8.92
C VAL A 67 -1.99 6.13 -10.10
N GLU A 68 -2.89 7.09 -10.36
CA GLU A 68 -3.90 7.04 -11.42
C GLU A 68 -4.84 5.82 -11.35
N LEU A 69 -4.93 5.17 -10.18
CA LEU A 69 -5.77 4.00 -9.95
C LEU A 69 -6.84 4.29 -8.90
N ASN A 70 -7.93 3.54 -9.00
CA ASN A 70 -8.97 3.56 -7.99
C ASN A 70 -9.66 2.19 -7.89
N PRO A 71 -9.34 1.38 -6.88
CA PRO A 71 -9.96 0.07 -6.67
C PRO A 71 -11.46 0.15 -6.37
N ALA A 72 -11.97 1.33 -6.00
CA ALA A 72 -13.37 1.63 -5.75
C ALA A 72 -14.05 2.36 -6.94
N SER A 73 -13.43 2.38 -8.12
CA SER A 73 -13.94 3.13 -9.26
C SER A 73 -15.33 2.64 -9.71
N LEU A 74 -16.22 3.58 -9.93
CA LEU A 74 -17.54 3.31 -10.55
C LEU A 74 -17.44 3.04 -12.05
N ILE A 75 -16.30 3.35 -12.67
CA ILE A 75 -16.02 3.04 -14.07
C ILE A 75 -15.41 1.63 -14.12
N PRO A 76 -16.12 0.62 -14.69
CA PRO A 76 -15.68 -0.77 -14.63
C PRO A 76 -14.29 -1.02 -15.21
N SER A 77 -13.93 -0.34 -16.30
CA SER A 77 -12.61 -0.48 -16.94
C SER A 77 -11.47 0.03 -16.05
N VAL A 78 -11.67 1.15 -15.33
CA VAL A 78 -10.70 1.69 -14.38
C VAL A 78 -10.56 0.75 -13.17
N ARG A 79 -11.69 0.26 -12.63
CA ARG A 79 -11.67 -0.70 -11.53
C ARG A 79 -10.92 -1.98 -11.92
N LYS A 80 -11.23 -2.54 -13.10
CA LYS A 80 -10.57 -3.74 -13.60
C LYS A 80 -9.07 -3.54 -13.77
N LEU A 81 -8.64 -2.41 -14.35
CA LEU A 81 -7.22 -2.08 -14.47
C LEU A 81 -6.55 -1.99 -13.08
N SER A 82 -7.23 -1.34 -12.11
CA SER A 82 -6.73 -1.27 -10.73
C SER A 82 -6.55 -2.66 -10.12
N GLN A 83 -7.53 -3.54 -10.28
CA GLN A 83 -7.49 -4.92 -9.79
C GLN A 83 -6.33 -5.72 -10.43
N GLU A 84 -6.14 -5.62 -11.75
CA GLU A 84 -5.07 -6.30 -12.47
C GLU A 84 -3.68 -5.83 -11.99
N ARG A 85 -3.51 -4.52 -11.77
CA ARG A 85 -2.25 -3.97 -11.27
C ARG A 85 -1.98 -4.35 -9.83
N LEU A 86 -3.01 -4.39 -8.97
CA LEU A 86 -2.89 -4.87 -7.59
C LEU A 86 -2.41 -6.33 -7.55
N LEU A 87 -2.99 -7.20 -8.36
CA LEU A 87 -2.58 -8.62 -8.42
C LEU A 87 -1.12 -8.78 -8.86
N ARG A 88 -0.69 -8.05 -9.90
CA ARG A 88 0.73 -8.06 -10.33
C ARG A 88 1.67 -7.52 -9.25
N ALA A 89 1.26 -6.47 -8.55
CA ALA A 89 2.05 -5.93 -7.45
C ALA A 89 2.20 -6.93 -6.30
N LEU A 90 1.16 -7.71 -6.00
CA LEU A 90 1.24 -8.77 -5.00
C LEU A 90 2.19 -9.91 -5.40
N GLU A 91 2.19 -10.32 -6.68
CA GLU A 91 3.17 -11.27 -7.21
C GLU A 91 4.61 -10.72 -7.14
N PHE A 92 4.79 -9.43 -7.44
CA PHE A 92 6.08 -8.74 -7.27
C PHE A 92 6.51 -8.74 -5.80
N GLY A 93 5.60 -8.42 -4.88
CA GLY A 93 5.84 -8.39 -3.44
C GLY A 93 6.23 -9.75 -2.87
N GLU A 94 5.60 -10.83 -3.33
CA GLU A 94 5.99 -12.21 -2.98
C GLU A 94 7.40 -12.52 -3.46
N ALA A 95 7.73 -12.19 -4.72
CA ALA A 95 9.07 -12.38 -5.27
C ALA A 95 10.14 -11.54 -4.54
N LEU A 96 9.78 -10.33 -4.09
CA LEU A 96 10.60 -9.44 -3.27
C LEU A 96 10.83 -10.00 -1.86
N GLY A 97 9.94 -10.83 -1.36
CA GLY A 97 9.92 -11.26 0.04
C GLY A 97 9.42 -10.15 0.98
N ALA A 98 8.53 -9.29 0.48
CA ALA A 98 7.91 -8.25 1.29
C ALA A 98 7.07 -8.85 2.43
N LYS A 99 7.11 -8.22 3.60
CA LYS A 99 6.39 -8.68 4.81
C LYS A 99 4.90 -8.33 4.77
N VAL A 100 4.57 -7.24 4.09
CA VAL A 100 3.20 -6.73 3.95
C VAL A 100 3.12 -5.82 2.73
N GLY A 101 1.96 -5.83 2.04
CA GLY A 101 1.58 -4.86 1.04
C GLY A 101 0.60 -3.84 1.62
N VAL A 102 0.86 -2.54 1.45
CA VAL A 102 -0.04 -1.45 1.90
C VAL A 102 -0.98 -1.07 0.77
N LEU A 103 -2.28 -1.10 1.03
CA LEU A 103 -3.34 -0.86 0.05
C LEU A 103 -4.14 0.41 0.37
N HIS A 104 -4.14 1.36 -0.56
CA HIS A 104 -5.12 2.45 -0.58
C HIS A 104 -6.51 1.94 -0.94
N THR A 105 -7.50 2.19 -0.09
CA THR A 105 -8.86 1.65 -0.24
C THR A 105 -9.70 2.30 -1.34
N GLY A 106 -9.20 3.40 -1.94
CA GLY A 106 -9.85 4.06 -3.07
C GLY A 106 -10.75 5.23 -2.69
N LEU A 107 -11.30 5.85 -3.72
CA LEU A 107 -11.98 7.14 -3.65
C LEU A 107 -13.39 7.06 -4.25
N SER A 108 -14.36 7.79 -3.65
CA SER A 108 -15.62 8.11 -4.30
C SER A 108 -15.40 9.19 -5.39
N PRO A 109 -16.08 9.13 -6.54
CA PRO A 109 -15.91 10.16 -7.58
C PRO A 109 -16.39 11.55 -7.12
N VAL A 110 -17.39 11.59 -6.26
CA VAL A 110 -17.96 12.81 -5.67
C VAL A 110 -18.43 12.54 -4.23
N ARG A 111 -18.55 13.59 -3.43
CA ARG A 111 -19.17 13.52 -2.11
C ARG A 111 -20.68 13.55 -2.25
N HIS A 112 -21.27 12.38 -2.45
CA HIS A 112 -22.70 12.18 -2.55
C HIS A 112 -23.07 10.80 -2.03
N PRO A 113 -24.08 10.65 -1.16
CA PRO A 113 -24.40 9.37 -0.50
C PRO A 113 -24.57 8.18 -1.45
N VAL A 114 -25.19 8.41 -2.63
CA VAL A 114 -25.37 7.35 -3.63
C VAL A 114 -24.03 6.95 -4.26
N ALA A 115 -23.18 7.93 -4.62
CA ALA A 115 -21.88 7.65 -5.21
C ALA A 115 -20.94 6.96 -4.21
N GLU A 116 -20.96 7.38 -2.95
CA GLU A 116 -20.18 6.75 -1.88
C GLU A 116 -20.62 5.30 -1.64
N ARG A 117 -21.94 5.03 -1.56
CA ARG A 117 -22.46 3.67 -1.43
C ARG A 117 -22.01 2.77 -2.58
N LEU A 118 -22.13 3.24 -3.83
CA LEU A 118 -21.70 2.48 -5.00
C LEU A 118 -20.19 2.27 -5.04
N ALA A 119 -19.41 3.25 -4.58
CA ALA A 119 -17.94 3.11 -4.47
C ALA A 119 -17.55 2.08 -3.38
N TRP A 120 -18.28 2.03 -2.27
CA TRP A 120 -18.13 0.97 -1.28
C TRP A 120 -18.42 -0.41 -1.85
N GLU A 121 -19.51 -0.57 -2.61
CA GLU A 121 -19.85 -1.83 -3.29
C GLU A 121 -18.75 -2.24 -4.28
N ALA A 122 -18.21 -1.29 -5.05
CA ALA A 122 -17.08 -1.51 -5.95
C ALA A 122 -15.77 -1.90 -5.23
N LEU A 123 -15.51 -1.30 -4.07
CA LEU A 123 -14.39 -1.68 -3.22
C LEU A 123 -14.53 -3.11 -2.71
N GLU A 124 -15.72 -3.51 -2.26
CA GLU A 124 -16.00 -4.88 -1.81
C GLU A 124 -15.71 -5.92 -2.89
N GLU A 125 -16.04 -5.64 -4.15
CA GLU A 125 -15.67 -6.51 -5.29
C GLU A 125 -14.15 -6.67 -5.42
N THR A 126 -13.41 -5.58 -5.24
CA THR A 126 -11.92 -5.61 -5.29
C THR A 126 -11.34 -6.37 -4.10
N LEU A 127 -11.84 -6.13 -2.88
CA LEU A 127 -11.34 -6.83 -1.69
C LEU A 127 -11.65 -8.33 -1.73
N ALA A 128 -12.75 -8.73 -2.37
CA ALA A 128 -13.08 -10.14 -2.56
C ALA A 128 -12.05 -10.87 -3.44
N LEU A 129 -11.44 -10.19 -4.42
CA LEU A 129 -10.34 -10.75 -5.22
C LEU A 129 -9.05 -10.92 -4.43
N LEU A 130 -8.88 -10.13 -3.35
CA LEU A 130 -7.71 -10.14 -2.48
C LEU A 130 -7.92 -10.97 -1.21
N ARG A 131 -8.88 -11.92 -1.22
CA ARG A 131 -9.18 -12.75 -0.04
C ARG A 131 -8.01 -13.64 0.38
N ASP A 132 -7.22 -14.10 -0.58
CA ASP A 132 -6.14 -15.08 -0.37
C ASP A 132 -4.86 -14.61 -1.10
N PRO A 133 -4.29 -13.47 -0.68
CA PRO A 133 -3.17 -12.87 -1.37
C PRO A 133 -1.87 -13.61 -1.02
N PRO A 134 -0.86 -13.60 -1.92
CA PRO A 134 0.42 -14.29 -1.70
C PRO A 134 1.27 -13.69 -0.56
N LEU A 135 0.93 -12.47 -0.10
CA LEU A 135 1.53 -11.84 1.07
C LEU A 135 0.45 -11.09 1.89
N PRO A 136 0.66 -10.88 3.19
CA PRO A 136 -0.28 -10.09 4.01
C PRO A 136 -0.54 -8.72 3.40
N VAL A 137 -1.79 -8.26 3.43
CA VAL A 137 -2.20 -6.92 2.96
C VAL A 137 -2.74 -6.11 4.14
N ALA A 138 -2.28 -4.87 4.26
CA ALA A 138 -2.77 -3.89 5.23
C ALA A 138 -3.53 -2.78 4.51
N LEU A 139 -4.74 -2.48 4.98
CA LEU A 139 -5.57 -1.40 4.47
C LEU A 139 -5.17 -0.09 5.13
N GLU A 140 -5.00 0.97 4.35
CA GLU A 140 -4.55 2.27 4.83
C GLU A 140 -5.70 3.29 4.90
N ASN A 141 -5.68 4.11 5.96
CA ASN A 141 -6.56 5.27 6.06
C ASN A 141 -5.99 6.46 5.27
N LEU A 142 -6.85 7.12 4.50
CA LEU A 142 -6.47 8.23 3.61
C LEU A 142 -7.10 9.55 4.09
N ALA A 143 -6.81 9.96 5.32
CA ALA A 143 -7.51 11.04 5.99
C ALA A 143 -7.39 12.40 5.29
N LEU A 144 -6.27 12.69 4.61
CA LEU A 144 -6.07 13.92 3.84
C LEU A 144 -6.86 13.98 2.52
N TRP A 145 -7.39 12.85 2.08
CA TRP A 145 -8.10 12.78 0.80
C TRP A 145 -9.61 12.89 1.04
N GLU A 146 -10.18 14.07 0.80
CA GLU A 146 -11.61 14.34 1.07
C GLU A 146 -12.60 13.32 0.52
N ARG A 147 -12.26 12.67 -0.60
CA ARG A 147 -13.09 11.67 -1.27
C ARG A 147 -12.71 10.23 -0.95
N ALA A 148 -11.75 10.00 -0.05
CA ALA A 148 -11.38 8.66 0.37
C ALA A 148 -12.57 7.97 1.06
N LEU A 149 -12.70 6.65 0.82
CA LEU A 149 -13.73 5.83 1.45
C LEU A 149 -13.36 5.51 2.91
N VAL A 150 -12.09 5.25 3.16
CA VAL A 150 -11.56 5.01 4.50
C VAL A 150 -10.69 6.20 4.88
N ARG A 151 -11.23 7.09 5.70
CA ARG A 151 -10.51 8.29 6.15
C ARG A 151 -10.03 8.19 7.59
N GLY A 152 -10.78 7.49 8.40
CA GLY A 152 -10.52 7.40 9.82
C GLY A 152 -10.59 5.99 10.37
N PRO A 153 -10.34 5.85 11.67
CA PRO A 153 -10.31 4.55 12.32
C PRO A 153 -11.68 3.85 12.32
N GLU A 154 -12.79 4.59 12.27
CA GLU A 154 -14.13 4.00 12.30
C GLU A 154 -14.47 3.26 11.00
N GLU A 155 -14.21 3.87 9.83
CA GLU A 155 -14.38 3.22 8.54
C GLU A 155 -13.45 2.01 8.41
N LEU A 156 -12.19 2.18 8.86
CA LEU A 156 -11.21 1.11 8.86
C LEU A 156 -11.65 -0.07 9.75
N ARG A 157 -12.11 0.19 10.97
CA ARG A 157 -12.63 -0.82 11.88
C ARG A 157 -13.78 -1.62 11.26
N ARG A 158 -14.78 -0.94 10.68
CA ARG A 158 -15.91 -1.59 10.01
C ARG A 158 -15.47 -2.48 8.85
N LEU A 159 -14.46 -2.05 8.12
CA LEU A 159 -13.92 -2.81 6.98
C LEU A 159 -13.20 -4.07 7.48
N LEU A 160 -12.37 -3.97 8.51
CA LEU A 160 -11.64 -5.09 9.09
C LEU A 160 -12.58 -6.10 9.81
N GLU A 161 -13.68 -5.66 10.40
CA GLU A 161 -14.70 -6.56 10.95
C GLU A 161 -15.31 -7.46 9.88
N ARG A 162 -15.46 -6.97 8.64
CA ARG A 162 -15.97 -7.75 7.50
C ARG A 162 -14.87 -8.56 6.80
N HIS A 163 -13.64 -8.10 6.88
CA HIS A 163 -12.49 -8.66 6.20
C HIS A 163 -11.32 -8.90 7.19
N PRO A 164 -11.47 -9.84 8.16
CA PRO A 164 -10.51 -10.03 9.25
C PRO A 164 -9.16 -10.59 8.81
N HIS A 165 -9.00 -10.97 7.55
CA HIS A 165 -7.75 -11.43 6.96
C HIS A 165 -6.81 -10.29 6.55
N PHE A 166 -7.31 -9.04 6.45
CA PHE A 166 -6.46 -7.88 6.24
C PHE A 166 -5.92 -7.32 7.55
N GLY A 167 -4.70 -6.77 7.49
CA GLY A 167 -4.17 -5.89 8.52
C GLY A 167 -4.61 -4.44 8.31
N PHE A 168 -4.08 -3.54 9.13
CA PHE A 168 -4.25 -2.11 8.92
C PHE A 168 -2.90 -1.40 8.88
N CYS A 169 -2.82 -0.35 8.06
CA CYS A 169 -1.77 0.64 8.06
C CYS A 169 -2.38 1.96 8.55
N LEU A 170 -1.84 2.51 9.62
CA LEU A 170 -2.28 3.78 10.17
C LEU A 170 -1.38 4.91 9.65
N ASP A 171 -1.89 5.71 8.72
CA ASP A 171 -1.27 6.98 8.36
C ASP A 171 -1.59 8.02 9.44
N VAL A 172 -0.55 8.46 10.15
CA VAL A 172 -0.62 9.46 11.21
C VAL A 172 -0.34 10.88 10.73
N GLY A 173 0.10 11.06 9.48
CA GLY A 173 0.39 12.36 8.89
C GLY A 173 -0.77 13.37 9.05
N PRO A 174 -2.02 12.97 8.75
CA PRO A 174 -3.20 13.82 8.95
C PRO A 174 -3.42 14.27 10.39
N ALA A 175 -3.22 13.38 11.35
CA ALA A 175 -3.39 13.71 12.77
C ALA A 175 -2.39 14.76 13.24
N LEU A 176 -1.17 14.76 12.70
CA LEU A 176 -0.15 15.76 12.99
C LEU A 176 -0.49 17.14 12.40
N VAL A 177 -1.16 17.16 11.24
CA VAL A 177 -1.62 18.42 10.61
C VAL A 177 -2.78 19.05 11.40
N GLU A 178 -3.71 18.25 11.92
CA GLU A 178 -4.83 18.74 12.73
C GLU A 178 -4.42 19.24 14.12
N LEU A 179 -3.37 18.67 14.70
CA LEU A 179 -2.89 19.05 16.03
C LEU A 179 -2.08 20.37 16.01
N GLY A 180 -1.63 20.83 14.83
CA GLY A 180 -0.79 22.02 14.68
C GLY A 180 0.61 21.86 15.30
N PRO A 181 1.51 22.82 15.08
CA PRO A 181 2.80 22.83 15.74
C PRO A 181 2.66 23.16 17.23
#